data_f74d4015f789ec15850d125733108c31
#
_entry.id   f74d4015f789ec15850d125733108c31
#
_cell.length_a   1.000
_cell.length_b   1.000
_cell.length_c   1.000
_cell.angle_alpha   90.00
_cell.angle_beta   90.00
_cell.angle_gamma   90.00
#
_symmetry.space_group_name_H-M   'P 1'
#
loop_
_entity.id
_entity.type
_entity.pdbx_description
1 polymer ?
#
loop_
_entity_poly.entity_id
_entity_poly.type
_entity_poly.pdbx_seq_one_letter_code
_entity_poly.pdbx_strand_id
1 'polypeptide(L)'
;MGGMIVQEMAKKGGDKISKLVCYSTGPNGEMPGRFETVDQSRENLKKNGLKVMAKNVAKTWFIKGENAKYFDICIEAGKQTSTETVNNALIAFKNWNGVDTLKNIKSETLILWGDQDKSYNLEQVQTLEKNITKSKLVIFKNCAHNVHLEQPDKFNDTIKSFLL
;
A
#
# COMPACT_ATOMS: atom_id res chain seq x y z
N MET A 1 -4.09 3.18 -1.08
CA MET A 1 -4.42 4.62 -1.12
C MET A 1 -3.62 5.44 -0.10
N GLY A 2 -3.53 5.08 1.17
CA GLY A 2 -2.78 5.82 2.19
C GLY A 2 -1.35 6.19 1.76
N GLY A 3 -0.62 5.26 1.14
CA GLY A 3 0.73 5.52 0.64
C GLY A 3 0.82 6.60 -0.45
N MET A 4 -0.21 6.77 -1.26
CA MET A 4 -0.29 7.88 -2.24
C MET A 4 -0.52 9.22 -1.54
N ILE A 5 -1.42 9.23 -0.57
CA ILE A 5 -1.75 10.43 0.22
C ILE A 5 -0.51 10.94 0.96
N VAL A 6 0.24 10.07 1.63
CA VAL A 6 1.43 10.50 2.39
C VAL A 6 2.56 10.98 1.48
N GLN A 7 2.69 10.44 0.26
CA GLN A 7 3.62 10.96 -0.74
C GLN A 7 3.23 12.38 -1.19
N GLU A 8 1.93 12.63 -1.46
CA GLU A 8 1.43 13.97 -1.78
C GLU A 8 1.61 14.95 -0.61
N MET A 9 1.36 14.49 0.62
CA MET A 9 1.59 15.29 1.83
C MET A 9 3.07 15.66 1.96
N ALA A 10 3.98 14.71 1.78
CA ALA A 10 5.42 14.97 1.90
C ALA A 10 5.92 15.97 0.85
N LYS A 11 5.43 15.86 -0.40
CA LYS A 11 5.76 16.85 -1.44
C LYS A 11 5.29 18.27 -1.10
N LYS A 12 4.05 18.37 -0.60
CA LYS A 12 3.45 19.69 -0.27
C LYS A 12 3.97 20.25 1.06
N GLY A 13 4.27 19.39 2.02
CA GLY A 13 4.76 19.76 3.34
C GLY A 13 6.22 20.19 3.33
N GLY A 14 7.01 19.73 2.36
CA GLY A 14 8.43 20.07 2.26
C GLY A 14 9.19 19.80 3.56
N ASP A 15 9.92 20.79 4.05
CA ASP A 15 10.76 20.68 5.26
C ASP A 15 9.96 20.55 6.57
N LYS A 16 8.63 20.71 6.54
CA LYS A 16 7.76 20.50 7.71
C LYS A 16 7.56 19.02 8.03
N ILE A 17 7.87 18.11 7.08
CA ILE A 17 7.78 16.67 7.26
C ILE A 17 9.19 16.10 7.28
N SER A 18 9.72 15.83 8.46
CA SER A 18 11.07 15.32 8.66
C SER A 18 11.21 13.84 8.27
N LYS A 19 10.24 13.01 8.63
CA LYS A 19 10.25 11.57 8.39
C LYS A 19 8.97 11.09 7.71
N LEU A 20 9.11 10.16 6.76
CA LEU A 20 8.02 9.58 5.99
C LEU A 20 8.14 8.05 5.99
N VAL A 21 7.02 7.35 6.17
CA VAL A 21 6.97 5.90 5.98
C VAL A 21 6.06 5.57 4.79
N CYS A 22 6.63 5.00 3.74
CA CYS A 22 5.92 4.43 2.60
C CYS A 22 5.77 2.93 2.83
N TYR A 23 4.59 2.50 3.28
CA TYR A 23 4.31 1.13 3.66
C TYR A 23 3.41 0.45 2.63
N SER A 24 3.87 -0.69 2.07
CA SER A 24 3.16 -1.51 1.08
C SER A 24 2.48 -0.66 0.00
N THR A 25 3.25 0.19 -0.67
CA THR A 25 2.77 1.14 -1.66
C THR A 25 3.76 1.30 -2.81
N GLY A 26 3.28 1.83 -3.93
CA GLY A 26 4.09 2.19 -5.10
C GLY A 26 4.03 3.67 -5.43
N PRO A 27 4.71 4.10 -6.49
CA PRO A 27 4.81 5.49 -6.91
C PRO A 27 3.64 5.94 -7.79
N ASN A 28 2.80 5.02 -8.25
CA ASN A 28 1.64 5.28 -9.12
C ASN A 28 0.52 4.28 -8.87
N GLY A 29 -0.63 4.52 -9.47
CA GLY A 29 -1.79 3.64 -9.40
C GLY A 29 -1.79 2.52 -10.43
N GLU A 30 -0.86 2.53 -11.39
CA GLU A 30 -0.62 1.41 -12.27
C GLU A 30 0.17 0.34 -11.53
N MET A 31 -0.37 -0.86 -11.46
CA MET A 31 0.16 -1.96 -10.67
C MET A 31 0.33 -3.20 -11.54
N PRO A 32 1.42 -3.27 -12.33
CA PRO A 32 1.74 -4.46 -13.10
C PRO A 32 1.95 -5.65 -12.14
N GLY A 33 1.25 -6.74 -12.37
CA GLY A 33 1.29 -7.91 -11.50
C GLY A 33 0.30 -7.90 -10.32
N ARG A 34 -0.56 -6.87 -10.20
CA ARG A 34 -1.70 -6.92 -9.28
C ARG A 34 -2.63 -8.08 -9.66
N PHE A 35 -3.25 -8.69 -8.66
CA PHE A 35 -4.14 -9.85 -8.83
C PHE A 35 -5.32 -9.62 -9.81
N GLU A 36 -5.70 -8.37 -10.07
CA GLU A 36 -6.66 -7.93 -11.10
C GLU A 36 -6.42 -6.46 -11.45
N THR A 37 -6.84 -6.00 -12.63
CA THR A 37 -6.75 -4.58 -12.99
C THR A 37 -7.73 -3.74 -12.17
N VAL A 38 -7.50 -2.42 -12.11
CA VAL A 38 -8.44 -1.50 -11.43
C VAL A 38 -9.83 -1.53 -12.08
N ASP A 39 -9.89 -1.63 -13.40
CA ASP A 39 -11.19 -1.71 -14.10
C ASP A 39 -11.92 -3.02 -13.79
N GLN A 40 -11.22 -4.15 -13.77
CA GLN A 40 -11.79 -5.43 -13.33
C GLN A 40 -12.28 -5.35 -11.88
N SER A 41 -11.53 -4.69 -10.98
CA SER A 41 -12.00 -4.46 -9.60
C SER A 41 -13.29 -3.67 -9.55
N ARG A 42 -13.44 -2.64 -10.39
CA ARG A 42 -14.68 -1.82 -10.47
C ARG A 42 -15.87 -2.61 -11.03
N GLU A 43 -15.64 -3.40 -12.06
CA GLU A 43 -16.66 -4.30 -12.61
C GLU A 43 -17.09 -5.36 -11.59
N ASN A 44 -16.13 -5.97 -10.89
CA ASN A 44 -16.39 -6.95 -9.84
C ASN A 44 -17.15 -6.33 -8.67
N LEU A 45 -16.82 -5.10 -8.27
CA LEU A 45 -17.55 -4.35 -7.25
C LEU A 45 -19.01 -4.14 -7.66
N LYS A 46 -19.25 -3.71 -8.90
CA LYS A 46 -20.59 -3.50 -9.45
C LYS A 46 -21.40 -4.80 -9.54
N LYS A 47 -20.78 -5.89 -9.97
CA LYS A 47 -21.43 -7.18 -10.20
C LYS A 47 -21.68 -7.95 -8.91
N ASN A 48 -20.70 -8.01 -8.02
CA ASN A 48 -20.66 -8.92 -6.88
C ASN A 48 -20.88 -8.21 -5.53
N GLY A 49 -20.84 -6.88 -5.53
CA GLY A 49 -21.02 -6.05 -4.34
C GLY A 49 -19.77 -5.96 -3.46
N LEU A 50 -19.88 -5.04 -2.50
CA LEU A 50 -18.75 -4.65 -1.62
C LEU A 50 -18.24 -5.81 -0.75
N LYS A 51 -19.15 -6.61 -0.19
CA LYS A 51 -18.76 -7.72 0.72
C LYS A 51 -17.88 -8.76 0.03
N VAL A 52 -18.23 -9.14 -1.20
CA VAL A 52 -17.45 -10.11 -1.99
C VAL A 52 -16.11 -9.50 -2.39
N MET A 53 -16.11 -8.25 -2.83
CA MET A 53 -14.88 -7.54 -3.16
C MET A 53 -13.94 -7.42 -1.95
N ALA A 54 -14.44 -6.99 -0.79
CA ALA A 54 -13.64 -6.86 0.43
C ALA A 54 -12.97 -8.19 0.81
N LYS A 55 -13.72 -9.30 0.72
CA LYS A 55 -13.18 -10.65 0.96
C LYS A 55 -12.06 -11.01 -0.02
N ASN A 56 -12.30 -10.83 -1.32
CA ASN A 56 -11.33 -11.18 -2.36
C ASN A 56 -10.04 -10.34 -2.27
N VAL A 57 -10.17 -9.05 -1.97
CA VAL A 57 -9.02 -8.16 -1.79
C VAL A 57 -8.25 -8.54 -0.51
N ALA A 58 -8.92 -8.68 0.63
CA ALA A 58 -8.27 -9.03 1.90
C ALA A 58 -7.53 -10.36 1.83
N LYS A 59 -8.03 -11.33 1.06
CA LYS A 59 -7.36 -12.62 0.82
C LYS A 59 -5.96 -12.44 0.20
N THR A 60 -5.77 -11.42 -0.62
CA THR A 60 -4.48 -11.15 -1.26
C THR A 60 -3.46 -10.47 -0.33
N TRP A 61 -3.90 -9.96 0.82
CA TRP A 61 -3.07 -9.20 1.76
C TRP A 61 -2.27 -10.06 2.73
N PHE A 62 -2.50 -11.37 2.72
CA PHE A 62 -1.85 -12.33 3.60
C PHE A 62 -1.32 -13.52 2.81
N ILE A 63 -0.17 -14.06 3.23
CA ILE A 63 0.37 -15.31 2.66
C ILE A 63 -0.62 -16.47 2.85
N LYS A 64 -1.20 -16.58 4.05
CA LYS A 64 -2.17 -17.63 4.38
C LYS A 64 -3.58 -17.34 3.85
N GLY A 65 -3.79 -16.24 3.12
CA GLY A 65 -5.08 -15.86 2.58
C GLY A 65 -6.17 -15.80 3.65
N GLU A 66 -7.27 -16.49 3.44
CA GLU A 66 -8.43 -16.55 4.35
C GLU A 66 -8.11 -17.23 5.72
N ASN A 67 -7.04 -18.00 5.80
CA ASN A 67 -6.61 -18.67 7.02
C ASN A 67 -5.66 -17.82 7.88
N ALA A 68 -5.44 -16.55 7.53
CA ALA A 68 -4.62 -15.65 8.32
C ALA A 68 -5.36 -15.22 9.60
N LYS A 69 -4.62 -15.15 10.72
CA LYS A 69 -5.16 -14.81 12.05
C LYS A 69 -6.01 -13.52 12.08
N TYR A 70 -5.64 -12.54 11.28
CA TYR A 70 -6.28 -11.21 11.26
C TYR A 70 -7.13 -10.96 10.01
N PHE A 71 -7.47 -12.03 9.27
CA PHE A 71 -8.26 -11.91 8.04
C PHE A 71 -9.63 -11.28 8.28
N ASP A 72 -10.35 -11.74 9.31
CA ASP A 72 -11.71 -11.26 9.61
C ASP A 72 -11.74 -9.78 10.00
N ILE A 73 -10.71 -9.26 10.67
CA ILE A 73 -10.60 -7.83 10.99
C ILE A 73 -10.56 -6.98 9.71
N CYS A 74 -9.83 -7.44 8.68
CA CYS A 74 -9.77 -6.75 7.39
C CYS A 74 -11.12 -6.77 6.67
N ILE A 75 -11.89 -7.87 6.78
CA ILE A 75 -13.23 -7.96 6.22
C ILE A 75 -14.18 -6.98 6.91
N GLU A 76 -14.18 -6.96 8.25
CA GLU A 76 -15.04 -6.06 9.01
C GLU A 76 -14.72 -4.58 8.73
N ALA A 77 -13.44 -4.21 8.65
CA ALA A 77 -13.05 -2.87 8.23
C ALA A 77 -13.54 -2.53 6.81
N GLY A 78 -13.45 -3.48 5.87
CA GLY A 78 -13.93 -3.29 4.50
C GLY A 78 -15.45 -3.09 4.38
N LYS A 79 -16.23 -3.58 5.35
CA LYS A 79 -17.71 -3.40 5.37
C LYS A 79 -18.14 -2.01 5.84
N GLN A 80 -17.25 -1.23 6.45
CA GLN A 80 -17.55 0.10 7.00
C GLN A 80 -17.56 1.22 5.95
N THR A 81 -17.38 0.89 4.69
CA THR A 81 -17.39 1.84 3.58
C THR A 81 -18.60 1.63 2.66
N SER A 82 -18.78 2.51 1.68
CA SER A 82 -19.83 2.36 0.66
C SER A 82 -19.26 1.91 -0.68
N THR A 83 -20.11 1.30 -1.51
CA THR A 83 -19.78 0.93 -2.90
C THR A 83 -19.31 2.15 -3.70
N GLU A 84 -19.96 3.29 -3.51
CA GLU A 84 -19.60 4.55 -4.17
C GLU A 84 -18.20 5.02 -3.75
N THR A 85 -17.93 5.03 -2.44
CA THR A 85 -16.59 5.41 -1.91
C THR A 85 -15.50 4.53 -2.49
N VAL A 86 -15.70 3.20 -2.52
CA VAL A 86 -14.70 2.28 -3.08
C VAL A 86 -14.52 2.50 -4.58
N ASN A 87 -15.60 2.69 -5.35
CA ASN A 87 -15.52 2.97 -6.78
C ASN A 87 -14.73 4.27 -7.05
N ASN A 88 -15.03 5.34 -6.31
CA ASN A 88 -14.33 6.62 -6.46
C ASN A 88 -12.86 6.53 -6.03
N ALA A 89 -12.56 5.77 -4.98
CA ALA A 89 -11.22 5.46 -4.57
C ALA A 89 -10.42 4.71 -5.64
N LEU A 90 -11.03 3.74 -6.32
CA LEU A 90 -10.40 3.01 -7.43
C LEU A 90 -10.14 3.91 -8.64
N ILE A 91 -11.04 4.85 -8.96
CA ILE A 91 -10.83 5.85 -10.02
C ILE A 91 -9.66 6.77 -9.67
N ALA A 92 -9.64 7.32 -8.45
CA ALA A 92 -8.54 8.16 -7.98
C ALA A 92 -7.22 7.41 -8.00
N PHE A 93 -7.23 6.14 -7.60
CA PHE A 93 -6.08 5.26 -7.63
C PHE A 93 -5.52 5.09 -9.04
N LYS A 94 -6.39 4.74 -10.02
CA LYS A 94 -6.00 4.54 -11.41
C LYS A 94 -5.36 5.79 -12.04
N ASN A 95 -5.87 6.97 -11.68
CA ASN A 95 -5.46 8.24 -12.28
C ASN A 95 -4.24 8.89 -11.59
N TRP A 96 -3.82 8.37 -10.43
CA TRP A 96 -2.71 8.97 -9.71
C TRP A 96 -1.36 8.46 -10.22
N ASN A 97 -0.44 9.40 -10.47
CA ASN A 97 0.96 9.12 -10.79
C ASN A 97 1.86 10.12 -10.06
N GLY A 98 2.69 9.62 -9.16
CA GLY A 98 3.63 10.40 -8.38
C GLY A 98 5.08 10.31 -8.86
N VAL A 99 5.40 9.47 -9.88
CA VAL A 99 6.77 9.11 -10.27
C VAL A 99 7.65 10.34 -10.48
N ASP A 100 7.25 11.27 -11.34
CA ASP A 100 8.05 12.44 -11.69
C ASP A 100 8.28 13.41 -10.51
N THR A 101 7.50 13.28 -9.47
CA THR A 101 7.51 14.17 -8.30
C THR A 101 8.18 13.56 -7.07
N LEU A 102 8.60 12.30 -7.10
CA LEU A 102 9.29 11.63 -5.98
C LEU A 102 10.55 12.38 -5.55
N LYS A 103 11.31 12.92 -6.49
CA LYS A 103 12.51 13.77 -6.23
C LYS A 103 12.23 15.02 -5.39
N ASN A 104 10.96 15.43 -5.29
CA ASN A 104 10.54 16.56 -4.47
C ASN A 104 10.27 16.19 -3.01
N ILE A 105 10.28 14.90 -2.67
CA ILE A 105 10.17 14.42 -1.30
C ILE A 105 11.53 14.60 -0.61
N LYS A 106 11.59 15.51 0.36
CA LYS A 106 12.81 15.85 1.10
C LYS A 106 12.94 15.13 2.42
N SER A 107 11.85 14.55 2.88
CA SER A 107 11.77 13.78 4.13
C SER A 107 12.72 12.59 4.10
N GLU A 108 13.33 12.29 5.23
CA GLU A 108 13.93 10.97 5.43
C GLU A 108 12.84 9.92 5.30
N THR A 109 13.01 8.94 4.40
CA THR A 109 11.93 8.06 3.99
C THR A 109 12.27 6.59 4.22
N LEU A 110 11.43 5.90 4.98
CA LEU A 110 11.46 4.46 5.14
C LEU A 110 10.42 3.82 4.20
N ILE A 111 10.86 2.89 3.36
CA ILE A 111 9.99 2.11 2.48
C ILE A 111 9.92 0.69 3.04
N LEU A 112 8.71 0.23 3.38
CA LEU A 112 8.47 -1.11 3.92
C LEU A 112 7.65 -1.92 2.93
N TRP A 113 8.10 -3.15 2.63
CA TRP A 113 7.43 -4.00 1.66
C TRP A 113 7.61 -5.48 1.98
N GLY A 114 6.54 -6.26 1.82
CA GLY A 114 6.55 -7.72 1.91
C GLY A 114 6.86 -8.33 0.55
N ASP A 115 7.80 -9.30 0.48
CA ASP A 115 8.26 -9.90 -0.77
C ASP A 115 7.22 -10.78 -1.48
N GLN A 116 6.08 -11.04 -0.83
CA GLN A 116 4.94 -11.77 -1.38
C GLN A 116 3.71 -10.87 -1.59
N ASP A 117 3.90 -9.53 -1.62
CA ASP A 117 2.82 -8.58 -1.87
C ASP A 117 2.26 -8.76 -3.30
N LYS A 118 0.94 -8.99 -3.40
CA LYS A 118 0.23 -9.16 -4.67
C LYS A 118 -0.39 -7.86 -5.21
N SER A 119 -0.14 -6.75 -4.54
CA SER A 119 -0.58 -5.41 -4.97
C SER A 119 0.55 -4.64 -5.62
N TYR A 120 1.73 -4.65 -5.01
CA TYR A 120 2.91 -3.93 -5.48
C TYR A 120 4.09 -4.90 -5.63
N ASN A 121 4.79 -4.80 -6.75
CA ASN A 121 5.96 -5.62 -7.03
C ASN A 121 7.27 -4.93 -6.60
N LEU A 122 8.39 -5.67 -6.68
CA LEU A 122 9.70 -5.17 -6.30
C LEU A 122 10.13 -3.93 -7.11
N GLU A 123 9.85 -3.89 -8.41
CA GLU A 123 10.21 -2.78 -9.28
C GLU A 123 9.59 -1.46 -8.84
N GLN A 124 8.32 -1.50 -8.41
CA GLN A 124 7.61 -0.31 -7.92
C GLN A 124 8.20 0.24 -6.62
N VAL A 125 8.55 -0.62 -5.68
CA VAL A 125 9.16 -0.16 -4.42
C VAL A 125 10.61 0.28 -4.60
N GLN A 126 11.34 -0.33 -5.53
CA GLN A 126 12.66 0.13 -5.95
C GLN A 126 12.61 1.48 -6.68
N THR A 127 11.51 1.75 -7.42
CA THR A 127 11.29 3.06 -8.02
C THR A 127 11.14 4.14 -6.95
N LEU A 128 10.46 3.87 -5.84
CA LEU A 128 10.43 4.79 -4.70
C LEU A 128 11.84 5.01 -4.14
N GLU A 129 12.57 3.94 -3.84
CA GLU A 129 13.91 4.02 -3.26
C GLU A 129 14.89 4.78 -4.15
N LYS A 130 14.89 4.52 -5.45
CA LYS A 130 15.78 5.15 -6.43
C LYS A 130 15.50 6.65 -6.60
N ASN A 131 14.25 7.08 -6.51
CA ASN A 131 13.85 8.45 -6.83
C ASN A 131 13.61 9.35 -5.61
N ILE A 132 13.55 8.80 -4.39
CA ILE A 132 13.51 9.58 -3.15
C ILE A 132 14.93 9.62 -2.56
N THR A 133 15.56 10.78 -2.60
CA THR A 133 17.00 10.93 -2.31
C THR A 133 17.43 10.41 -0.93
N LYS A 134 16.57 10.59 0.11
CA LYS A 134 16.85 10.15 1.48
C LYS A 134 15.96 8.96 1.84
N SER A 135 16.05 7.87 1.08
CA SER A 135 15.19 6.72 1.31
C SER A 135 15.98 5.44 1.63
N LYS A 136 15.32 4.53 2.32
CA LYS A 136 15.80 3.19 2.63
C LYS A 136 14.67 2.19 2.46
N LEU A 137 14.90 1.16 1.64
CA LEU A 137 13.98 0.03 1.47
C LEU A 137 14.29 -1.09 2.48
N VAL A 138 13.28 -1.52 3.21
CA VAL A 138 13.33 -2.71 4.06
C VAL A 138 12.34 -3.75 3.54
N ILE A 139 12.87 -4.90 3.13
CA ILE A 139 12.10 -6.02 2.60
C ILE A 139 11.82 -7.02 3.72
N PHE A 140 10.54 -7.32 3.92
CA PHE A 140 10.08 -8.35 4.83
C PHE A 140 9.90 -9.65 4.07
N LYS A 141 10.79 -10.62 4.35
CA LYS A 141 10.75 -11.94 3.73
C LYS A 141 9.58 -12.76 4.24
N ASN A 142 8.95 -13.54 3.34
CA ASN A 142 7.77 -14.35 3.64
C ASN A 142 6.63 -13.51 4.24
N CYS A 143 6.32 -12.39 3.61
CA CYS A 143 5.32 -11.45 4.06
C CYS A 143 4.58 -10.86 2.87
N ALA A 144 3.26 -10.77 2.96
CA ALA A 144 2.42 -10.17 1.94
C ALA A 144 2.18 -8.67 2.21
N HIS A 145 1.03 -8.13 1.83
CA HIS A 145 0.70 -6.71 1.94
C HIS A 145 0.59 -6.22 3.40
N ASN A 146 0.03 -7.05 4.29
CA ASN A 146 -0.19 -6.71 5.69
C ASN A 146 0.98 -7.09 6.60
N VAL A 147 2.17 -6.58 6.28
CA VAL A 147 3.42 -6.84 7.02
C VAL A 147 3.26 -6.66 8.54
N HIS A 148 2.58 -5.60 8.97
CA HIS A 148 2.35 -5.27 10.38
C HIS A 148 1.49 -6.32 11.13
N LEU A 149 0.68 -7.09 10.41
CA LEU A 149 -0.13 -8.18 10.96
C LEU A 149 0.56 -9.54 10.86
N GLU A 150 1.42 -9.72 9.83
CA GLU A 150 2.14 -10.98 9.63
C GLU A 150 3.44 -11.06 10.43
N GLN A 151 4.16 -9.95 10.62
CA GLN A 151 5.41 -9.86 11.39
C GLN A 151 5.41 -8.63 12.31
N PRO A 152 4.51 -8.55 13.31
CA PRO A 152 4.27 -7.34 14.12
C PRO A 152 5.51 -6.87 14.88
N ASP A 153 6.26 -7.77 15.49
CA ASP A 153 7.42 -7.40 16.31
C ASP A 153 8.51 -6.76 15.44
N LYS A 154 8.89 -7.43 14.35
CA LYS A 154 9.88 -6.91 13.39
C LYS A 154 9.42 -5.60 12.75
N PHE A 155 8.11 -5.47 12.42
CA PHE A 155 7.55 -4.24 11.88
C PHE A 155 7.68 -3.09 12.89
N ASN A 156 7.26 -3.30 14.14
CA ASN A 156 7.33 -2.31 15.20
C ASN A 156 8.78 -1.89 15.50
N ASP A 157 9.71 -2.84 15.58
CA ASP A 157 11.13 -2.54 15.82
C ASP A 157 11.75 -1.74 14.68
N THR A 158 11.38 -2.07 13.43
CA THR A 158 11.84 -1.33 12.25
C THR A 158 11.32 0.11 12.27
N ILE A 159 10.06 0.32 12.59
CA ILE A 159 9.45 1.66 12.72
C ILE A 159 10.10 2.45 13.86
N LYS A 160 10.24 1.85 15.05
CA LYS A 160 10.87 2.51 16.22
C LYS A 160 12.29 2.94 15.90
N SER A 161 13.11 2.04 15.32
CA SER A 161 14.50 2.36 14.95
C SER A 161 14.62 3.47 13.90
N PHE A 162 13.59 3.65 13.08
CA PHE A 162 13.57 4.72 12.11
C PHE A 162 13.10 6.06 12.72
N LEU A 163 12.15 6.02 13.64
CA LEU A 163 11.55 7.25 14.20
C LEU A 163 12.38 7.85 15.33
N LEU A 164 13.08 7.04 16.09
CA LEU A 164 13.94 7.45 17.23
C LEU A 164 15.36 7.70 16.77
#